data_452b0dad953ffd9a0bf05f5c80dac4a7
#
_entry.id   452b0dad953ffd9a0bf05f5c80dac4a7
#
_cell.length_a   1.000
_cell.length_b   1.000
_cell.length_c   1.000
_cell.angle_alpha   90.00
_cell.angle_beta   90.00
_cell.angle_gamma   90.00
#
_symmetry.space_group_name_H-M   'P 1'
#
loop_
_entity.id
_entity.type
_entity.pdbx_description
1 polymer ?
#
loop_
_entity_poly.entity_id
_entity_poly.type
_entity_poly.pdbx_seq_one_letter_code
_entity_poly.pdbx_strand_id
1 'polypeptide(L)'
;MGVTISCRKTGRSIDLGGGGFFNLRNKVSDLVGDPWASHYRKLEDIFRKAFSMSDEERRQAYNAFDAETERLLAEKKVSFKVVAFLLQPDCEGLIRYGACKELLKIIGDYDDNVLYGYIGRPDCAKFRDFKAILQDCADNKCDMVWS
;
A
#
# COMPACT_ATOMS: atom_id res chain seq x y z
N MET A 1 -16.28 -2.46 -5.62
CA MET A 1 -15.27 -2.28 -6.67
C MET A 1 -13.97 -2.92 -6.23
N GLY A 2 -13.29 -3.55 -7.16
CA GLY A 2 -12.02 -4.20 -6.91
C GLY A 2 -10.84 -3.35 -7.34
N VAL A 3 -9.66 -3.77 -6.91
CA VAL A 3 -8.38 -3.22 -7.35
C VAL A 3 -7.59 -4.35 -7.98
N THR A 4 -7.10 -4.12 -9.18
CA THR A 4 -6.20 -5.05 -9.86
C THR A 4 -4.78 -4.50 -9.85
N ILE A 5 -3.86 -5.26 -9.28
CA ILE A 5 -2.42 -4.93 -9.31
C ILE A 5 -1.76 -5.78 -10.38
N SER A 6 -0.90 -5.16 -11.20
CA SER A 6 -0.22 -5.90 -12.27
C SER A 6 1.20 -5.39 -12.54
N CYS A 7 2.02 -6.30 -13.07
CA CYS A 7 3.30 -5.95 -13.69
C CYS A 7 3.05 -5.65 -15.17
N ARG A 8 3.39 -4.45 -15.61
CA ARG A 8 3.16 -4.03 -17.00
C ARG A 8 3.83 -4.91 -18.04
N LYS A 9 4.99 -5.45 -17.72
CA LYS A 9 5.79 -6.21 -18.71
C LYS A 9 5.38 -7.67 -18.80
N THR A 10 5.20 -8.33 -17.65
CA THR A 10 4.89 -9.77 -17.65
C THR A 10 3.39 -10.05 -17.77
N GLY A 11 2.56 -9.05 -17.46
CA GLY A 11 1.12 -9.23 -17.41
C GLY A 11 0.61 -9.98 -16.18
N ARG A 12 1.51 -10.41 -15.27
CA ARG A 12 1.07 -11.02 -14.01
C ARG A 12 0.20 -10.04 -13.25
N SER A 13 -0.95 -10.50 -12.80
CA SER A 13 -1.90 -9.65 -12.09
C SER A 13 -2.60 -10.40 -10.97
N ILE A 14 -3.07 -9.63 -9.99
CA ILE A 14 -3.94 -10.12 -8.91
C ILE A 14 -5.12 -9.18 -8.75
N ASP A 15 -6.29 -9.76 -8.47
CA ASP A 15 -7.49 -8.99 -8.17
C ASP A 15 -7.70 -8.97 -6.66
N LEU A 16 -7.83 -7.76 -6.12
CA LEU A 16 -8.11 -7.51 -4.72
C LEU A 16 -9.44 -6.77 -4.60
N GLY A 17 -10.23 -7.07 -3.57
CA GLY A 17 -11.30 -6.15 -3.19
C GLY A 17 -10.72 -4.84 -2.67
N GLY A 18 -11.50 -3.77 -2.63
CA GLY A 18 -11.05 -2.51 -2.03
C GLY A 18 -10.59 -2.69 -0.59
N GLY A 19 -11.33 -3.49 0.18
CA GLY A 19 -10.91 -3.88 1.54
C GLY A 19 -9.64 -4.72 1.56
N GLY A 20 -9.46 -5.60 0.58
CA GLY A 20 -8.25 -6.41 0.46
C GLY A 20 -7.01 -5.56 0.19
N PHE A 21 -7.11 -4.58 -0.69
CA PHE A 21 -6.02 -3.65 -0.98
C PHE A 21 -5.67 -2.79 0.23
N PHE A 22 -6.69 -2.31 0.94
CA PHE A 22 -6.51 -1.57 2.18
C PHE A 22 -5.76 -2.42 3.22
N ASN A 23 -6.17 -3.67 3.42
CA ASN A 23 -5.53 -4.57 4.36
C ASN A 23 -4.08 -4.92 3.95
N LEU A 24 -3.83 -5.07 2.66
CA LEU A 24 -2.48 -5.30 2.13
C LEU A 24 -1.57 -4.11 2.45
N ARG A 25 -2.04 -2.89 2.22
CA ARG A 25 -1.29 -1.68 2.56
C ARG A 25 -1.02 -1.57 4.06
N ASN A 26 -2.00 -1.89 4.89
CA ASN A 26 -1.82 -1.93 6.34
C ASN A 26 -0.72 -2.92 6.75
N LYS A 27 -0.71 -4.11 6.14
CA LYS A 27 0.32 -5.10 6.41
C LYS A 27 1.71 -4.59 5.99
N VAL A 28 1.84 -4.03 4.81
CA VAL A 28 3.12 -3.45 4.35
C VAL A 28 3.58 -2.34 5.31
N SER A 29 2.66 -1.47 5.73
CA SER A 29 2.95 -0.41 6.68
C SER A 29 3.43 -0.96 8.03
N ASP A 30 2.81 -2.03 8.53
CA ASP A 30 3.25 -2.69 9.76
C ASP A 30 4.67 -3.26 9.62
N LEU A 31 5.01 -3.79 8.46
CA LEU A 31 6.35 -4.31 8.18
C LEU A 31 7.41 -3.22 8.09
N VAL A 32 7.03 -2.02 7.67
CA VAL A 32 7.92 -0.84 7.75
C VAL A 32 8.29 -0.55 9.21
N GLY A 33 7.33 -0.71 10.12
CA GLY A 33 7.53 -0.49 11.54
C GLY A 33 7.36 0.97 11.97
N ASP A 34 7.46 1.19 13.29
CA ASP A 34 7.34 2.52 13.88
C ASP A 34 8.60 3.37 13.63
N PRO A 35 8.46 4.69 13.55
CA PRO A 35 7.24 5.47 13.85
C PRO A 35 6.20 5.51 12.71
N TRP A 36 6.54 5.04 11.52
CA TRP A 36 5.64 5.10 10.37
C TRP A 36 4.33 4.33 10.57
N ALA A 37 4.42 3.09 11.05
CA ALA A 37 3.25 2.22 11.20
C ALA A 37 2.18 2.85 12.10
N SER A 38 2.56 3.42 13.23
CA SER A 38 1.64 4.12 14.12
C SER A 38 1.03 5.36 13.47
N HIS A 39 1.81 6.10 12.70
CA HIS A 39 1.33 7.25 11.95
C HIS A 39 0.32 6.84 10.89
N TYR A 40 0.63 5.81 10.11
CA TYR A 40 -0.22 5.33 9.02
C TYR A 40 -1.61 4.87 9.53
N ARG A 41 -1.67 4.25 10.70
CA ARG A 41 -2.94 3.81 11.31
C ARG A 41 -3.89 4.97 11.60
N LYS A 42 -3.40 6.19 11.74
CA LYS A 42 -4.25 7.38 11.92
C LYS A 42 -5.14 7.65 10.72
N LEU A 43 -4.75 7.22 9.51
CA LEU A 43 -5.61 7.34 8.33
C LEU A 43 -6.92 6.58 8.49
N GLU A 44 -6.85 5.37 9.04
CA GLU A 44 -8.05 4.58 9.29
C GLU A 44 -8.99 5.30 10.26
N ASP A 45 -8.45 5.89 11.32
CA ASP A 45 -9.23 6.66 12.28
C ASP A 45 -9.87 7.89 11.63
N ILE A 46 -9.14 8.59 10.76
CA ILE A 46 -9.67 9.74 10.02
C ILE A 46 -10.81 9.29 9.11
N PHE A 47 -10.64 8.23 8.34
CA PHE A 47 -11.68 7.70 7.47
C PHE A 47 -12.92 7.27 8.24
N ARG A 48 -12.74 6.60 9.38
CA ARG A 48 -13.85 6.14 10.23
C ARG A 48 -14.67 7.29 10.77
N LYS A 49 -14.01 8.40 11.14
CA LYS A 49 -14.65 9.58 11.73
C LYS A 49 -15.09 10.62 10.71
N ALA A 50 -14.73 10.44 9.43
CA ALA A 50 -14.93 11.46 8.40
C ALA A 50 -16.39 11.90 8.26
N PHE A 51 -17.34 10.96 8.39
CA PHE A 51 -18.77 11.25 8.26
C PHE A 51 -19.32 12.10 9.42
N SER A 52 -18.70 12.03 10.58
CA SER A 52 -19.10 12.83 11.76
C SER A 52 -18.35 14.14 11.89
N MET A 53 -17.38 14.39 11.01
CA MET A 53 -16.57 15.61 11.01
C MET A 53 -17.17 16.67 10.09
N SER A 54 -17.01 17.95 10.47
CA SER A 54 -17.21 19.06 9.56
C SER A 54 -16.13 19.08 8.47
N ASP A 55 -16.37 19.81 7.37
CA ASP A 55 -15.36 19.96 6.31
C ASP A 55 -14.05 20.57 6.85
N GLU A 56 -14.16 21.51 7.76
CA GLU A 56 -12.99 22.12 8.41
C GLU A 56 -12.22 21.12 9.27
N GLU A 57 -12.92 20.32 10.06
CA GLU A 57 -12.29 19.29 10.89
C GLU A 57 -11.57 18.25 10.04
N ARG A 58 -12.20 17.80 8.94
CA ARG A 58 -11.56 16.87 7.99
C ARG A 58 -10.30 17.45 7.39
N ARG A 59 -10.38 18.70 6.92
CA ARG A 59 -9.22 19.39 6.33
C ARG A 59 -8.08 19.48 7.32
N GLN A 60 -8.35 19.86 8.57
CA GLN A 60 -7.35 19.94 9.62
C GLN A 60 -6.72 18.58 9.92
N ALA A 61 -7.52 17.50 9.97
CA ALA A 61 -7.03 16.16 10.22
C ALA A 61 -6.10 15.68 9.10
N TYR A 62 -6.48 15.88 7.84
CA TYR A 62 -5.63 15.51 6.71
C TYR A 62 -4.37 16.37 6.62
N ASN A 63 -4.47 17.67 6.88
CA ASN A 63 -3.30 18.55 6.90
C ASN A 63 -2.31 18.15 7.99
N ALA A 64 -2.79 17.79 9.17
CA ALA A 64 -1.95 17.29 10.25
C ALA A 64 -1.28 15.98 9.90
N PHE A 65 -2.01 15.07 9.24
CA PHE A 65 -1.44 13.81 8.75
C PHE A 65 -0.35 14.06 7.71
N ASP A 66 -0.60 14.94 6.75
CA ASP A 66 0.37 15.26 5.70
C ASP A 66 1.64 15.91 6.27
N ALA A 67 1.48 16.82 7.23
CA ALA A 67 2.60 17.49 7.88
C ALA A 67 3.51 16.47 8.61
N GLU A 68 2.91 15.51 9.32
CA GLU A 68 3.67 14.46 10.00
C GLU A 68 4.33 13.51 8.98
N THR A 69 3.65 13.21 7.87
CA THR A 69 4.24 12.42 6.78
C THR A 69 5.50 13.11 6.24
N GLU A 70 5.41 14.40 5.97
CA GLU A 70 6.56 15.19 5.50
C GLU A 70 7.71 15.19 6.51
N ARG A 71 7.40 15.30 7.79
CA ARG A 71 8.40 15.25 8.87
C ARG A 71 9.11 13.89 8.89
N LEU A 72 8.37 12.79 8.81
CA LEU A 72 8.93 11.44 8.80
C LEU A 72 9.80 11.20 7.57
N LEU A 73 9.40 11.72 6.41
CA LEU A 73 10.21 11.68 5.19
C LEU A 73 11.51 12.48 5.35
N ALA A 74 11.43 13.69 5.89
CA ALA A 74 12.59 14.56 6.10
C ALA A 74 13.60 13.95 7.08
N GLU A 75 13.11 13.27 8.12
CA GLU A 75 13.94 12.57 9.11
C GLU A 75 14.37 11.18 8.66
N LYS A 76 14.03 10.78 7.45
CA LYS A 76 14.37 9.47 6.87
C LYS A 76 13.85 8.29 7.69
N LYS A 77 12.71 8.46 8.35
CA LYS A 77 12.02 7.39 9.09
C LYS A 77 11.20 6.49 8.18
N VAL A 78 10.91 6.96 6.98
CA VAL A 78 10.25 6.20 5.90
C VAL A 78 10.77 6.76 4.57
N SER A 79 10.84 5.92 3.54
CA SER A 79 11.27 6.38 2.23
C SER A 79 10.09 6.88 1.39
N PHE A 80 10.35 7.85 0.52
CA PHE A 80 9.38 8.36 -0.43
C PHE A 80 8.80 7.25 -1.32
N LYS A 81 9.62 6.28 -1.71
CA LYS A 81 9.20 5.17 -2.57
C LYS A 81 8.14 4.29 -1.89
N VAL A 82 8.29 4.04 -0.60
CA VAL A 82 7.32 3.29 0.20
C VAL A 82 6.04 4.08 0.38
N VAL A 83 6.15 5.37 0.70
CA VAL A 83 5.00 6.27 0.83
C VAL A 83 4.22 6.35 -0.48
N ALA A 84 4.88 6.34 -1.62
CA ALA A 84 4.22 6.34 -2.93
C ALA A 84 3.29 5.13 -3.11
N PHE A 85 3.68 3.95 -2.64
CA PHE A 85 2.78 2.79 -2.64
C PHE A 85 1.61 2.95 -1.67
N LEU A 86 1.88 3.48 -0.48
CA LEU A 86 0.91 3.48 0.61
C LEU A 86 -0.13 4.61 0.51
N LEU A 87 0.21 5.74 -0.09
CA LEU A 87 -0.64 6.94 -0.06
C LEU A 87 -1.25 7.35 -1.40
N GLN A 88 -0.87 6.75 -2.53
CA GLN A 88 -1.58 7.01 -3.78
C GLN A 88 -3.02 6.52 -3.69
N PRO A 89 -3.96 7.11 -4.46
CA PRO A 89 -5.34 6.62 -4.51
C PRO A 89 -5.42 5.12 -4.79
N ASP A 90 -6.44 4.47 -4.26
CA ASP A 90 -6.67 3.03 -4.48
C ASP A 90 -7.27 2.72 -5.85
N CYS A 91 -7.94 3.69 -6.46
CA CYS A 91 -8.58 3.53 -7.77
C CYS A 91 -7.59 3.57 -8.94
N GLU A 92 -6.42 4.17 -8.77
CA GLU A 92 -5.40 4.26 -9.81
C GLU A 92 -4.06 4.65 -9.20
N GLY A 93 -3.02 3.91 -9.52
CA GLY A 93 -1.68 4.24 -9.05
C GLY A 93 -0.59 3.50 -9.79
N LEU A 94 0.65 3.92 -9.50
CA LEU A 94 1.83 3.37 -10.14
C LEU A 94 3.03 3.55 -9.22
N ILE A 95 3.87 2.50 -9.13
CA ILE A 95 5.22 2.62 -8.57
C ILE A 95 6.25 2.03 -9.53
N ARG A 96 7.43 2.60 -9.52
CA ARG A 96 8.53 2.16 -10.38
C ARG A 96 9.26 0.97 -9.75
N TYR A 97 10.05 0.28 -10.56
CA TYR A 97 10.78 -0.91 -10.12
C TYR A 97 11.72 -0.66 -8.92
N GLY A 98 12.27 0.54 -8.78
CA GLY A 98 13.07 0.90 -7.61
C GLY A 98 12.27 0.86 -6.31
N ALA A 99 11.01 1.29 -6.34
CA ALA A 99 10.10 1.17 -5.21
C ALA A 99 9.73 -0.29 -4.94
N CYS A 100 9.54 -1.09 -6.00
CA CYS A 100 9.29 -2.53 -5.85
C CYS A 100 10.47 -3.21 -5.13
N LYS A 101 11.70 -2.87 -5.48
CA LYS A 101 12.90 -3.38 -4.80
C LYS A 101 12.95 -3.01 -3.32
N GLU A 102 12.61 -1.76 -2.99
CA GLU A 102 12.54 -1.34 -1.59
C GLU A 102 11.48 -2.06 -0.79
N LEU A 103 10.29 -2.22 -1.36
CA LEU A 103 9.22 -2.98 -0.73
C LEU A 103 9.64 -4.42 -0.47
N LEU A 104 10.31 -5.06 -1.42
CA LEU A 104 10.84 -6.42 -1.25
C LEU A 104 11.84 -6.51 -0.09
N LYS A 105 12.70 -5.50 0.08
CA LYS A 105 13.63 -5.47 1.22
C LYS A 105 12.89 -5.37 2.56
N ILE A 106 11.86 -4.54 2.62
CA ILE A 106 11.05 -4.36 3.83
C ILE A 106 10.29 -5.64 4.16
N ILE A 107 9.69 -6.27 3.16
CA ILE A 107 8.93 -7.52 3.32
C ILE A 107 9.86 -8.66 3.75
N GLY A 108 11.06 -8.74 3.16
CA GLY A 108 12.01 -9.80 3.45
C GLY A 108 11.39 -11.19 3.21
N ASP A 109 11.56 -12.06 4.17
CA ASP A 109 11.04 -13.44 4.10
C ASP A 109 9.59 -13.56 4.61
N TYR A 110 8.99 -12.43 5.00
CA TYR A 110 7.62 -12.46 5.51
C TYR A 110 6.68 -13.04 4.46
N ASP A 111 5.90 -14.02 4.89
CA ASP A 111 4.82 -14.61 4.12
C ASP A 111 3.73 -15.06 5.10
N ASP A 112 2.49 -14.81 4.75
CA ASP A 112 1.35 -15.30 5.51
C ASP A 112 0.34 -15.96 4.57
N ASN A 113 -0.59 -16.69 5.15
CA ASN A 113 -1.67 -17.33 4.41
C ASN A 113 -2.94 -16.46 4.39
N VAL A 114 -2.84 -15.19 4.77
CA VAL A 114 -3.96 -14.26 4.75
C VAL A 114 -4.35 -14.00 3.30
N LEU A 115 -5.65 -14.05 3.05
CA LEU A 115 -6.23 -13.80 1.74
C LEU A 115 -6.59 -12.34 1.61
N TYR A 116 -6.04 -11.69 0.62
CA TYR A 116 -6.29 -10.28 0.31
C TYR A 116 -7.22 -10.09 -0.88
N GLY A 117 -7.50 -11.17 -1.61
CA GLY A 117 -8.42 -11.18 -2.74
C GLY A 117 -9.86 -11.43 -2.33
N TYR A 118 -10.66 -11.83 -3.31
CA TYR A 118 -12.07 -12.16 -3.09
C TYR A 118 -12.19 -13.52 -2.42
N ILE A 119 -12.74 -13.55 -1.21
CA ILE A 119 -12.93 -14.79 -0.43
C ILE A 119 -13.83 -15.75 -1.20
N GLY A 120 -13.45 -17.02 -1.21
CA GLY A 120 -14.20 -18.08 -1.88
C GLY A 120 -13.86 -18.32 -3.34
N ARG A 121 -13.04 -17.48 -3.94
CA ARG A 121 -12.52 -17.71 -5.30
C ARG A 121 -11.28 -18.60 -5.26
N PRO A 122 -11.12 -19.54 -6.22
CA PRO A 122 -9.92 -20.38 -6.29
C PRO A 122 -8.62 -19.60 -6.50
N ASP A 123 -8.74 -18.42 -7.13
CA ASP A 123 -7.64 -17.51 -7.45
C ASP A 123 -7.48 -16.37 -6.43
N CYS A 124 -8.00 -16.54 -5.21
CA CYS A 124 -7.91 -15.52 -4.18
C CYS A 124 -6.45 -15.18 -3.88
N ALA A 125 -6.10 -13.92 -4.04
CA ALA A 125 -4.73 -13.44 -3.92
C ALA A 125 -4.23 -13.54 -2.47
N LYS A 126 -3.01 -14.06 -2.32
CA LYS A 126 -2.28 -14.13 -1.07
C LYS A 126 -1.14 -13.12 -1.07
N PHE A 127 -0.54 -12.90 0.10
CA PHE A 127 0.61 -12.01 0.20
C PHE A 127 1.74 -12.42 -0.74
N ARG A 128 2.00 -13.72 -0.90
CA ARG A 128 3.02 -14.24 -1.82
C ARG A 128 2.76 -13.85 -3.28
N ASP A 129 1.50 -13.71 -3.68
CA ASP A 129 1.15 -13.31 -5.05
C ASP A 129 1.51 -11.84 -5.28
N PHE A 130 1.29 -11.00 -4.28
CA PHE A 130 1.77 -9.61 -4.30
C PHE A 130 3.29 -9.54 -4.37
N LYS A 131 4.00 -10.31 -3.55
CA LYS A 131 5.48 -10.39 -3.61
C LYS A 131 5.95 -10.81 -4.99
N ALA A 132 5.29 -11.77 -5.63
CA ALA A 132 5.64 -12.24 -6.97
C ALA A 132 5.54 -11.11 -8.00
N ILE A 133 4.54 -10.24 -7.91
CA ILE A 133 4.42 -9.08 -8.79
C ILE A 133 5.55 -8.07 -8.53
N LEU A 134 5.85 -7.80 -7.26
CA LEU A 134 6.99 -6.93 -6.92
C LEU A 134 8.31 -7.47 -7.51
N GLN A 135 8.52 -8.79 -7.41
CA GLN A 135 9.71 -9.44 -7.93
C GLN A 135 9.77 -9.36 -9.46
N ASP A 136 8.65 -9.61 -10.15
CA ASP A 136 8.56 -9.46 -11.60
C ASP A 136 8.93 -8.05 -12.04
N CYS A 137 8.40 -7.04 -11.36
CA CYS A 137 8.69 -5.64 -11.67
C CYS A 137 10.15 -5.29 -11.39
N ALA A 138 10.70 -5.76 -10.29
CA ALA A 138 12.11 -5.55 -9.95
C ALA A 138 13.04 -6.19 -10.99
N ASP A 139 12.78 -7.43 -11.37
CA ASP A 139 13.62 -8.20 -12.30
C ASP A 139 13.55 -7.65 -13.73
N ASN A 140 12.38 -7.19 -14.16
CA ASN A 140 12.14 -6.70 -15.51
C ASN A 140 12.29 -5.18 -15.66
N LYS A 141 12.64 -4.48 -14.59
CA LYS A 141 12.78 -3.01 -14.56
C LYS A 141 11.54 -2.31 -15.13
N CYS A 142 10.37 -2.74 -14.69
CA CYS A 142 9.09 -2.19 -15.15
C CYS A 142 8.23 -1.71 -13.98
N ASP A 143 7.19 -0.97 -14.32
CA ASP A 143 6.29 -0.40 -13.31
C ASP A 143 5.29 -1.44 -12.81
N MET A 144 4.95 -1.36 -11.53
CA MET A 144 3.76 -1.97 -10.96
C MET A 144 2.63 -0.95 -10.99
N VAL A 145 1.50 -1.35 -11.53
CA VAL A 145 0.33 -0.47 -11.66
C VAL A 145 -0.87 -1.10 -10.99
N TRP A 146 -1.81 -0.27 -10.57
CA TRP A 146 -3.11 -0.74 -10.09
C TRP A 146 -4.24 0.19 -10.55
N SER A 147 -5.40 -0.41 -10.68
CA SER A 147 -6.61 0.31 -11.07
C SER A 147 -7.85 -0.40 -10.52
#